data_765ecaa5d8b6c0f4418bf7d666acbb8c
#
_entry.id   765ecaa5d8b6c0f4418bf7d666acbb8c
#
_cell.length_a   1.000
_cell.length_b   1.000
_cell.length_c   1.000
_cell.angle_alpha   90.00
_cell.angle_beta   90.00
_cell.angle_gamma   90.00
#
_symmetry.space_group_name_H-M   'P 1'
#
loop_
_entity.id
_entity.type
_entity.pdbx_description
1 polymer ?
#
loop_
_entity_poly.entity_id
_entity_poly.type
_entity_poly.pdbx_seq_one_letter_code
_entity_poly.pdbx_strand_id
1 'polypeptide(L)'
;MSKNVTGTIREKKGLYYAVVNYYGENEERKQKWFPTKLPVRGNKKKAEAILKQVLCEFEIPISKGEKVNLCVNQKIQIENTGDAAVVNVKSVISTEAAEDMSLDDFPKDQVQFLLFSDYLKKYVPLTLKRKKKIEATTYSAYVGNINNPIAPYFKEKGITLGELTAEDIQDFYDVQLERVTANTVIHYHAIIRLALCYARKMGYIKENPIEEVDKPEKNQFVGKFYNSSELSEVIRLTKNTKLELPVIFGGFYGLRRSEIVGLRWSAIDFDNNVFYVNHTVTTPNIDGKKTIVAKDRAKTKSSLRALPLNEDLKDRLLEIKKQQEMYQKKFKRSYDRKWLDYVMVDELGGLILPDYITPAWKRLLEKNNMRVIRFHDLRHTCASLLLNKGKHDGITLKDIQVWLGHSDFSTTANTYSHLDATSKVSSLSALSGAVSLAGCP
;
A
#
# COMPACT_ATOMS: atom_id res chain seq x y z
N MET A 1 1.52 -5.03 37.75
CA MET A 1 1.67 -3.63 38.18
C MET A 1 3.03 -3.15 37.73
N SER A 2 3.11 -2.14 36.85
CA SER A 2 4.38 -1.60 36.38
C SER A 2 5.11 -0.89 37.53
N LYS A 3 6.29 -1.35 37.88
CA LYS A 3 7.11 -0.74 38.93
C LYS A 3 7.74 0.54 38.34
N ASN A 4 7.13 1.69 38.57
CA ASN A 4 7.61 2.97 38.07
C ASN A 4 8.88 3.42 38.81
N VAL A 5 9.95 3.70 38.07
CA VAL A 5 11.11 4.42 38.55
C VAL A 5 10.85 5.90 38.36
N THR A 6 10.94 6.70 39.41
CA THR A 6 10.72 8.16 39.37
C THR A 6 11.97 8.89 39.82
N GLY A 7 12.22 10.07 39.27
CA GLY A 7 13.36 10.89 39.65
C GLY A 7 12.96 12.29 40.08
N THR A 8 13.67 12.83 41.05
CA THR A 8 13.48 14.21 41.52
C THR A 8 14.83 14.90 41.71
N ILE A 9 14.87 16.23 41.56
CA ILE A 9 16.03 17.03 41.96
C ILE A 9 15.80 17.52 43.37
N ARG A 10 16.77 17.33 44.25
CA ARG A 10 16.75 17.87 45.59
C ARG A 10 17.99 18.68 45.89
N GLU A 11 17.83 19.69 46.73
CA GLU A 11 18.92 20.50 47.22
C GLU A 11 19.46 19.94 48.54
N LYS A 12 20.74 19.83 48.64
CA LYS A 12 21.44 19.49 49.90
C LYS A 12 22.79 20.17 49.95
N LYS A 13 23.05 20.91 51.05
CA LYS A 13 24.30 21.65 51.28
C LYS A 13 24.67 22.60 50.12
N GLY A 14 23.67 23.32 49.54
CA GLY A 14 23.89 24.26 48.44
C GLY A 14 24.19 23.65 47.05
N LEU A 15 24.06 22.34 46.93
CA LEU A 15 24.24 21.60 45.65
C LEU A 15 23.00 20.83 45.27
N TYR A 16 22.76 20.68 43.97
CA TYR A 16 21.74 19.79 43.45
C TYR A 16 22.14 18.31 43.47
N TYR A 17 21.18 17.46 43.78
CA TYR A 17 21.26 16.01 43.74
C TYR A 17 20.13 15.46 42.87
N ALA A 18 20.47 14.53 41.98
CA ALA A 18 19.49 13.71 41.29
C ALA A 18 19.09 12.54 42.21
N VAL A 19 17.83 12.44 42.57
CA VAL A 19 17.29 11.39 43.47
C VAL A 19 16.39 10.49 42.70
N VAL A 20 16.77 9.22 42.60
CA VAL A 20 15.99 8.18 41.91
C VAL A 20 15.21 7.37 42.94
N ASN A 21 13.89 7.30 42.78
CA ASN A 21 13.02 6.47 43.60
C ASN A 21 12.68 5.18 42.80
N TYR A 22 12.83 4.03 43.43
CA TYR A 22 12.54 2.73 42.83
C TYR A 22 12.00 1.77 43.89
N TYR A 23 11.39 0.68 43.46
CA TYR A 23 10.93 -0.37 44.36
C TYR A 23 11.91 -1.53 44.33
N GLY A 24 12.34 -2.02 45.50
CA GLY A 24 13.14 -3.22 45.67
C GLY A 24 12.33 -4.50 45.53
N GLU A 25 12.97 -5.66 45.65
CA GLU A 25 12.36 -6.99 45.49
C GLU A 25 11.16 -7.25 46.42
N ASN A 26 11.13 -6.63 47.59
CA ASN A 26 10.07 -6.77 48.60
C ASN A 26 8.99 -5.68 48.50
N GLU A 27 8.86 -5.00 47.34
CA GLU A 27 7.96 -3.86 47.13
C GLU A 27 8.24 -2.64 48.03
N GLU A 28 9.39 -2.59 48.66
CA GLU A 28 9.81 -1.45 49.47
C GLU A 28 10.26 -0.30 48.56
N ARG A 29 9.79 0.90 48.84
CA ARG A 29 10.23 2.12 48.17
C ARG A 29 11.64 2.49 48.64
N LYS A 30 12.62 2.49 47.70
CA LYS A 30 14.03 2.87 47.93
C LYS A 30 14.37 4.13 47.16
N GLN A 31 15.38 4.86 47.68
CA GLN A 31 15.90 6.08 47.05
C GLN A 31 17.40 5.96 46.87
N LYS A 32 17.89 6.36 45.70
CA LYS A 32 19.34 6.47 45.45
C LYS A 32 19.66 7.90 45.03
N TRP A 33 20.65 8.49 45.69
CA TRP A 33 21.06 9.89 45.53
C TRP A 33 22.32 9.96 44.69
N PHE A 34 22.29 10.79 43.63
CA PHE A 34 23.46 11.01 42.76
C PHE A 34 23.88 12.47 42.83
N PRO A 35 25.12 12.80 43.23
CA PRO A 35 25.59 14.16 43.30
C PRO A 35 25.79 14.75 41.90
N THR A 36 25.14 15.86 41.60
CA THR A 36 25.31 16.55 40.31
C THR A 36 26.55 17.46 40.31
N LYS A 37 27.11 17.76 41.47
CA LYS A 37 28.19 18.73 41.70
C LYS A 37 27.85 20.15 41.21
N LEU A 38 26.59 20.47 40.96
CA LEU A 38 26.14 21.78 40.51
C LEU A 38 25.63 22.63 41.69
N PRO A 39 26.11 23.88 41.85
CA PRO A 39 25.53 24.82 42.82
C PRO A 39 24.07 25.14 42.44
N VAL A 40 23.26 25.38 43.45
CA VAL A 40 21.80 25.64 43.29
C VAL A 40 21.51 26.88 42.45
N ARG A 41 22.32 27.95 42.60
CA ARG A 41 22.08 29.24 41.95
C ARG A 41 22.32 29.17 40.45
N GLY A 42 21.25 29.29 39.63
CA GLY A 42 21.32 29.37 38.16
C GLY A 42 21.53 28.05 37.42
N ASN A 43 21.62 26.90 38.09
CA ASN A 43 21.95 25.60 37.44
C ASN A 43 20.80 24.59 37.42
N LYS A 44 19.56 25.01 37.69
CA LYS A 44 18.41 24.10 37.72
C LYS A 44 18.26 23.29 36.41
N LYS A 45 18.30 23.95 35.25
CA LYS A 45 18.21 23.27 33.94
C LYS A 45 19.35 22.26 33.69
N LYS A 46 20.57 22.55 34.15
CA LYS A 46 21.69 21.62 34.03
C LYS A 46 21.55 20.41 34.96
N ALA A 47 21.02 20.62 36.16
CA ALA A 47 20.75 19.55 37.12
C ALA A 47 19.58 18.63 36.59
N GLU A 48 18.60 19.19 35.93
CA GLU A 48 17.53 18.45 35.26
C GLU A 48 18.06 17.58 34.10
N ALA A 49 19.03 18.10 33.33
CA ALA A 49 19.70 17.31 32.29
C ALA A 49 20.50 16.13 32.87
N ILE A 50 21.22 16.34 34.00
CA ILE A 50 21.91 15.26 34.69
C ILE A 50 20.93 14.24 35.28
N LEU A 51 19.80 14.68 35.84
CA LEU A 51 18.77 13.76 36.30
C LEU A 51 18.26 12.88 35.18
N LYS A 52 18.04 13.43 33.99
CA LYS A 52 17.65 12.65 32.79
C LYS A 52 18.69 11.59 32.45
N GLN A 53 19.98 11.96 32.44
CA GLN A 53 21.05 11.04 32.16
C GLN A 53 21.14 9.92 33.22
N VAL A 54 21.05 10.28 34.51
CA VAL A 54 21.07 9.32 35.63
C VAL A 54 19.89 8.34 35.55
N LEU A 55 18.69 8.80 35.14
CA LEU A 55 17.53 7.94 34.98
C LEU A 55 17.68 6.98 33.80
N CYS A 56 18.32 7.40 32.72
CA CYS A 56 18.65 6.52 31.57
C CYS A 56 19.68 5.44 31.93
N GLU A 57 20.60 5.74 32.82
CA GLU A 57 21.71 4.84 33.22
C GLU A 57 21.38 4.04 34.52
N PHE A 58 20.17 4.25 35.12
CA PHE A 58 19.86 3.66 36.40
C PHE A 58 19.46 2.19 36.28
N GLU A 59 20.33 1.29 36.81
CA GLU A 59 20.04 -0.13 36.93
C GLU A 59 19.37 -0.42 38.31
N ILE A 60 18.24 -1.12 38.32
CA ILE A 60 17.62 -1.58 39.56
C ILE A 60 18.46 -2.76 40.07
N PRO A 61 19.02 -2.69 41.31
CA PRO A 61 19.78 -3.78 41.86
C PRO A 61 18.87 -4.99 42.14
N ILE A 62 19.06 -6.09 41.42
CA ILE A 62 18.40 -7.38 41.65
C ILE A 62 19.42 -8.36 42.17
N SER A 63 19.05 -9.12 43.22
CA SER A 63 20.00 -9.96 44.02
C SER A 63 20.38 -11.28 43.37
N LYS A 64 20.17 -11.49 42.06
CA LYS A 64 20.70 -12.64 41.31
C LYS A 64 21.21 -12.20 39.94
N GLY A 65 22.48 -11.94 39.87
CA GLY A 65 23.45 -12.08 38.76
C GLY A 65 23.06 -11.69 37.32
N GLU A 66 21.86 -11.27 37.02
CA GLU A 66 21.45 -10.84 35.69
C GLU A 66 21.34 -9.31 35.63
N LYS A 67 22.27 -8.71 34.93
CA LYS A 67 22.24 -7.28 34.60
C LYS A 67 21.27 -7.09 33.41
N VAL A 68 20.11 -6.53 33.67
CA VAL A 68 19.24 -6.06 32.60
C VAL A 68 19.64 -4.63 32.28
N ASN A 69 20.37 -4.44 31.19
CA ASN A 69 20.62 -3.11 30.61
C ASN A 69 19.32 -2.61 29.98
N LEU A 70 18.63 -1.74 30.68
CA LEU A 70 17.49 -0.99 30.16
C LEU A 70 18.00 0.24 29.40
N CYS A 71 18.50 0.08 28.18
CA CYS A 71 18.56 1.16 27.21
C CYS A 71 17.14 1.42 26.69
N VAL A 72 16.35 2.10 27.51
CA VAL A 72 14.99 2.50 27.21
C VAL A 72 15.00 4.00 27.02
N ASN A 73 14.72 4.52 25.81
CA ASN A 73 14.44 5.92 25.64
C ASN A 73 13.08 6.23 26.27
N GLN A 74 13.16 6.96 27.33
CA GLN A 74 12.04 7.27 28.18
C GLN A 74 11.46 8.64 27.76
N LYS A 75 10.15 8.69 27.45
CA LYS A 75 9.44 9.96 27.38
C LYS A 75 9.33 10.52 28.78
N ILE A 76 10.08 11.58 29.05
CA ILE A 76 10.11 12.23 30.34
C ILE A 76 9.06 13.35 30.31
N GLN A 77 7.94 13.17 31.01
CA GLN A 77 7.00 14.25 31.31
C GLN A 77 7.43 14.91 32.63
N ILE A 78 7.63 16.21 32.59
CA ILE A 78 7.96 17.02 33.78
C ILE A 78 6.67 17.71 34.24
N GLU A 79 6.09 17.25 35.34
CA GLU A 79 5.02 17.96 36.01
C GLU A 79 5.62 18.88 37.09
N ASN A 80 5.44 20.17 36.94
CA ASN A 80 5.85 21.15 37.94
C ASN A 80 4.76 21.27 39.01
N THR A 81 4.95 20.62 40.14
CA THR A 81 4.15 20.80 41.34
C THR A 81 4.97 21.58 42.38
N GLY A 82 4.86 22.92 42.39
CA GLY A 82 5.54 23.76 43.39
C GLY A 82 7.09 23.61 43.36
N ASP A 83 7.70 23.49 44.53
CA ASP A 83 9.17 23.45 44.68
C ASP A 83 9.87 22.12 44.28
N ALA A 84 9.15 21.12 43.77
CA ALA A 84 9.71 19.84 43.34
C ALA A 84 9.23 19.47 41.92
N ALA A 85 10.16 19.25 41.00
CA ALA A 85 9.86 18.64 39.68
C ALA A 85 9.78 17.13 39.81
N VAL A 86 8.58 16.55 39.63
CA VAL A 86 8.39 15.10 39.58
C VAL A 86 8.52 14.66 38.11
N VAL A 87 9.46 13.75 37.84
CA VAL A 87 9.69 13.19 36.49
C VAL A 87 9.08 11.81 36.47
N ASN A 88 7.95 11.65 35.78
CA ASN A 88 7.37 10.35 35.49
C ASN A 88 8.04 9.76 34.27
N VAL A 89 8.65 8.59 34.44
CA VAL A 89 9.33 7.88 33.38
C VAL A 89 8.42 6.78 32.85
N LYS A 90 7.83 7.01 31.68
CA LYS A 90 7.19 5.94 30.92
C LYS A 90 8.26 5.17 30.13
N SER A 91 8.29 3.85 30.29
CA SER A 91 9.21 3.01 29.55
C SER A 91 8.74 2.89 28.09
N VAL A 92 9.36 3.69 27.20
CA VAL A 92 9.20 3.58 25.77
C VAL A 92 10.50 3.01 25.23
N ILE A 93 10.46 1.87 24.56
CA ILE A 93 11.65 1.30 23.90
C ILE A 93 11.95 2.19 22.69
N SER A 94 13.10 2.85 22.69
CA SER A 94 13.46 3.76 21.63
C SER A 94 14.13 3.12 20.43
N THR A 95 14.07 3.89 19.37
CA THR A 95 14.29 3.56 17.99
C THR A 95 15.73 3.18 17.62
N GLU A 96 16.76 3.77 18.21
CA GLU A 96 18.14 3.57 17.72
C GLU A 96 18.72 2.17 18.01
N ALA A 97 18.47 1.61 19.18
CA ALA A 97 18.87 0.23 19.50
C ALA A 97 17.92 -0.82 18.91
N ALA A 98 16.69 -0.41 18.59
CA ALA A 98 15.64 -1.29 18.07
C ALA A 98 15.56 -1.29 16.54
N GLU A 99 16.21 -0.36 15.82
CA GLU A 99 16.07 -0.25 14.36
C GLU A 99 16.47 -1.52 13.61
N ASP A 100 17.53 -2.19 14.04
CA ASP A 100 18.04 -3.40 13.39
C ASP A 100 17.43 -4.72 13.91
N MET A 101 16.70 -4.71 15.04
CA MET A 101 16.10 -5.90 15.63
C MET A 101 14.79 -6.26 14.95
N SER A 102 14.56 -7.54 14.65
CA SER A 102 13.25 -8.04 14.21
C SER A 102 12.28 -8.18 15.39
N LEU A 103 10.96 -8.24 15.14
CA LEU A 103 9.97 -8.46 16.21
C LEU A 103 10.19 -9.78 16.97
N ASP A 104 10.84 -10.77 16.35
CA ASP A 104 11.13 -12.07 16.95
C ASP A 104 12.24 -12.01 18.00
N ASP A 105 13.07 -10.95 17.93
CA ASP A 105 14.21 -10.74 18.84
C ASP A 105 13.77 -10.04 20.14
N PHE A 106 12.53 -9.51 20.19
CA PHE A 106 11.99 -8.89 21.39
C PHE A 106 11.31 -9.91 22.31
N PRO A 107 11.50 -9.82 23.64
CA PRO A 107 10.65 -10.50 24.59
C PRO A 107 9.19 -10.12 24.37
N LYS A 108 8.27 -11.10 24.39
CA LYS A 108 6.84 -10.88 24.04
C LYS A 108 6.17 -9.81 24.88
N ASP A 109 6.50 -9.75 26.15
CA ASP A 109 5.99 -8.80 27.14
C ASP A 109 6.52 -7.37 26.92
N GLN A 110 7.61 -7.22 26.17
CA GLN A 110 8.20 -5.89 25.88
C GLN A 110 7.68 -5.28 24.58
N VAL A 111 7.15 -6.07 23.65
CA VAL A 111 6.64 -5.56 22.35
C VAL A 111 5.52 -4.52 22.55
N GLN A 112 4.71 -4.63 23.59
CA GLN A 112 3.66 -3.66 23.91
C GLN A 112 4.19 -2.26 24.21
N PHE A 113 5.44 -2.11 24.61
CA PHE A 113 6.10 -0.84 24.90
C PHE A 113 6.77 -0.19 23.68
N LEU A 114 6.81 -0.88 22.54
CA LEU A 114 7.25 -0.26 21.29
C LEU A 114 6.27 0.83 20.87
N LEU A 115 6.79 1.92 20.29
CA LEU A 115 5.93 2.86 19.58
C LEU A 115 5.13 2.11 18.51
N PHE A 116 3.85 2.40 18.39
CA PHE A 116 3.00 1.76 17.39
C PHE A 116 3.53 1.96 15.96
N SER A 117 4.11 3.14 15.68
CA SER A 117 4.83 3.42 14.43
C SER A 117 5.96 2.44 14.13
N ASP A 118 6.77 2.10 15.14
CA ASP A 118 7.92 1.22 15.00
C ASP A 118 7.48 -0.25 14.93
N TYR A 119 6.45 -0.62 15.70
CA TYR A 119 5.80 -1.91 15.59
C TYR A 119 5.30 -2.16 14.15
N LEU A 120 4.60 -1.19 13.53
CA LEU A 120 4.11 -1.34 12.16
C LEU A 120 5.24 -1.53 11.14
N LYS A 121 6.32 -0.77 11.25
CA LYS A 121 7.49 -0.91 10.38
C LYS A 121 8.16 -2.27 10.48
N LYS A 122 8.17 -2.87 11.68
CA LYS A 122 8.75 -4.21 11.92
C LYS A 122 7.78 -5.34 11.55
N TYR A 123 6.48 -5.16 11.79
CA TYR A 123 5.44 -6.14 11.49
C TYR A 123 5.39 -6.51 10.00
N VAL A 124 5.43 -5.51 9.11
CA VAL A 124 5.22 -5.75 7.68
C VAL A 124 6.32 -6.62 7.07
N PRO A 125 7.62 -6.34 7.24
CA PRO A 125 8.68 -7.21 6.74
C PRO A 125 8.59 -8.64 7.30
N LEU A 126 8.27 -8.77 8.58
CA LEU A 126 8.18 -10.07 9.26
C LEU A 126 7.05 -10.94 8.70
N THR A 127 5.83 -10.39 8.62
CA THR A 127 4.67 -11.13 8.13
C THR A 127 4.77 -11.49 6.66
N LEU A 128 5.41 -10.64 5.88
CA LEU A 128 5.58 -10.85 4.45
C LEU A 128 6.64 -11.90 4.15
N LYS A 129 7.73 -11.94 4.91
CA LYS A 129 8.72 -13.02 4.82
C LYS A 129 8.10 -14.38 5.20
N ARG A 130 7.20 -14.41 6.20
CA ARG A 130 6.53 -15.65 6.66
C ARG A 130 5.40 -16.11 5.75
N LYS A 131 4.60 -15.18 5.21
CA LYS A 131 3.54 -15.48 4.24
C LYS A 131 4.12 -15.49 2.83
N LYS A 132 4.69 -16.60 2.38
CA LYS A 132 5.27 -16.82 1.02
C LYS A 132 4.35 -16.46 -0.18
N LYS A 133 3.19 -15.82 0.04
CA LYS A 133 2.14 -15.57 -0.96
C LYS A 133 1.78 -14.10 -1.18
N ILE A 134 2.47 -13.13 -0.55
CA ILE A 134 2.14 -11.72 -0.79
C ILE A 134 2.88 -11.23 -2.03
N GLU A 135 2.12 -10.67 -2.96
CA GLU A 135 2.68 -10.07 -4.17
C GLU A 135 3.55 -8.86 -3.83
N ALA A 136 4.66 -8.69 -4.56
CA ALA A 136 5.60 -7.59 -4.34
C ALA A 136 4.94 -6.20 -4.42
N THR A 137 3.92 -6.04 -5.26
CA THR A 137 3.11 -4.81 -5.35
C THR A 137 2.30 -4.54 -4.09
N THR A 138 1.73 -5.57 -3.46
CA THR A 138 1.01 -5.44 -2.18
C THR A 138 1.97 -5.08 -1.05
N TYR A 139 3.15 -5.71 -1.03
CA TYR A 139 4.21 -5.34 -0.09
C TYR A 139 4.58 -3.87 -0.22
N SER A 140 4.93 -3.45 -1.43
CA SER A 140 5.28 -2.06 -1.73
C SER A 140 4.18 -1.08 -1.29
N ALA A 141 2.91 -1.42 -1.53
CA ALA A 141 1.78 -0.58 -1.11
C ALA A 141 1.66 -0.50 0.42
N TYR A 142 1.84 -1.62 1.14
CA TYR A 142 1.78 -1.63 2.60
C TYR A 142 2.91 -0.81 3.22
N VAL A 143 4.15 -1.03 2.77
CA VAL A 143 5.31 -0.26 3.23
C VAL A 143 5.14 1.22 2.92
N GLY A 144 4.65 1.56 1.72
CA GLY A 144 4.39 2.94 1.33
C GLY A 144 3.36 3.61 2.24
N ASN A 145 2.22 2.96 2.51
CA ASN A 145 1.17 3.51 3.38
C ASN A 145 1.60 3.59 4.85
N ILE A 146 2.42 2.65 5.32
CA ILE A 146 2.97 2.73 6.69
C ILE A 146 3.94 3.88 6.79
N ASN A 147 4.89 4.01 5.86
CA ASN A 147 5.89 5.06 5.91
C ASN A 147 5.30 6.46 5.69
N ASN A 148 4.17 6.55 4.99
CA ASN A 148 3.43 7.79 4.77
C ASN A 148 1.97 7.45 4.42
N PRO A 149 0.94 7.79 5.25
CA PRO A 149 1.01 8.68 6.42
C PRO A 149 0.99 7.99 7.79
N ILE A 150 0.84 6.64 7.89
CA ILE A 150 0.44 6.00 9.15
C ILE A 150 1.51 6.18 10.24
N ALA A 151 2.73 5.71 10.00
CA ALA A 151 3.78 5.76 11.03
C ALA A 151 4.18 7.19 11.45
N PRO A 152 4.28 8.19 10.57
CA PRO A 152 4.54 9.57 10.97
C PRO A 152 3.51 10.10 11.96
N TYR A 153 2.21 9.90 11.69
CA TYR A 153 1.12 10.34 12.58
C TYR A 153 1.25 9.76 13.99
N PHE A 154 1.34 8.43 14.10
CA PHE A 154 1.44 7.78 15.41
C PHE A 154 2.78 8.02 16.10
N LYS A 155 3.86 8.28 15.35
CA LYS A 155 5.15 8.68 15.92
C LYS A 155 5.07 10.05 16.59
N GLU A 156 4.39 11.02 15.96
CA GLU A 156 4.16 12.36 16.52
C GLU A 156 3.34 12.30 17.81
N LYS A 157 2.27 11.50 17.83
CA LYS A 157 1.47 11.25 19.02
C LYS A 157 2.24 10.50 20.12
N GLY A 158 3.29 9.74 19.77
CA GLY A 158 4.14 8.98 20.68
C GLY A 158 3.43 7.87 21.43
N ILE A 159 2.45 7.25 20.81
CA ILE A 159 1.61 6.18 21.37
C ILE A 159 2.32 4.85 21.21
N THR A 160 2.39 4.05 22.28
CA THR A 160 2.92 2.68 22.24
C THR A 160 1.84 1.69 21.78
N LEU A 161 2.24 0.50 21.35
CA LEU A 161 1.31 -0.55 20.92
C LEU A 161 0.31 -0.93 22.03
N GLY A 162 0.75 -0.95 23.29
CA GLY A 162 -0.08 -1.31 24.44
C GLY A 162 -1.00 -0.18 24.94
N GLU A 163 -0.72 1.08 24.58
CA GLU A 163 -1.51 2.25 24.94
C GLU A 163 -2.50 2.67 23.84
N LEU A 164 -2.41 2.07 22.66
CA LEU A 164 -3.23 2.42 21.50
C LEU A 164 -4.71 2.15 21.77
N THR A 165 -5.53 3.18 21.63
CA THR A 165 -6.99 3.11 21.80
C THR A 165 -7.74 3.14 20.46
N ALA A 166 -9.03 2.83 20.48
CA ALA A 166 -9.92 2.99 19.32
C ALA A 166 -10.04 4.46 18.92
N GLU A 167 -10.09 5.38 19.89
CA GLU A 167 -10.15 6.81 19.67
C GLU A 167 -8.91 7.33 18.91
N ASP A 168 -7.70 6.89 19.28
CA ASP A 168 -6.47 7.26 18.56
C ASP A 168 -6.51 6.86 17.09
N ILE A 169 -7.10 5.70 16.79
CA ILE A 169 -7.24 5.22 15.41
C ILE A 169 -8.33 5.99 14.68
N GLN A 170 -9.43 6.31 15.35
CA GLN A 170 -10.52 7.11 14.78
C GLN A 170 -10.05 8.52 14.45
N ASP A 171 -9.33 9.19 15.35
CA ASP A 171 -8.69 10.50 15.12
C ASP A 171 -7.79 10.48 13.88
N PHE A 172 -7.00 9.40 13.72
CA PHE A 172 -6.19 9.22 12.52
C PHE A 172 -7.04 9.18 11.26
N TYR A 173 -8.18 8.47 11.27
CA TYR A 173 -9.05 8.40 10.09
C TYR A 173 -9.67 9.76 9.77
N ASP A 174 -10.11 10.50 10.77
CA ASP A 174 -10.74 11.80 10.60
C ASP A 174 -9.74 12.81 9.98
N VAL A 175 -8.52 12.86 10.49
CA VAL A 175 -7.44 13.67 9.90
C VAL A 175 -7.11 13.24 8.46
N GLN A 176 -7.16 11.94 8.15
CA GLN A 176 -6.87 11.49 6.78
C GLN A 176 -8.04 11.75 5.82
N LEU A 177 -9.30 11.70 6.27
CA LEU A 177 -10.47 11.97 5.44
C LEU A 177 -10.51 13.41 4.91
N GLU A 178 -9.86 14.36 5.58
CA GLU A 178 -9.69 15.72 5.08
C GLU A 178 -8.76 15.79 3.84
N ARG A 179 -7.87 14.81 3.64
CA ARG A 179 -6.82 14.83 2.62
C ARG A 179 -7.00 13.79 1.52
N VAL A 180 -7.63 12.66 1.85
CA VAL A 180 -7.79 11.52 0.95
C VAL A 180 -9.22 10.98 0.98
N THR A 181 -9.57 10.16 -0.01
CA THR A 181 -10.89 9.55 -0.10
C THR A 181 -11.11 8.45 0.94
N ALA A 182 -12.37 8.19 1.32
CA ALA A 182 -12.76 7.10 2.21
C ALA A 182 -12.17 5.73 1.77
N ASN A 183 -12.13 5.47 0.46
CA ASN A 183 -11.51 4.25 -0.07
C ASN A 183 -10.02 4.13 0.29
N THR A 184 -9.28 5.23 0.37
CA THR A 184 -7.88 5.24 0.79
C THR A 184 -7.75 4.96 2.30
N VAL A 185 -8.61 5.56 3.12
CA VAL A 185 -8.65 5.30 4.57
C VAL A 185 -9.01 3.83 4.85
N ILE A 186 -9.91 3.22 4.06
CA ILE A 186 -10.21 1.77 4.13
C ILE A 186 -8.95 0.92 3.90
N HIS A 187 -8.03 1.33 3.03
CA HIS A 187 -6.75 0.63 2.87
C HIS A 187 -5.84 0.79 4.09
N TYR A 188 -5.81 1.97 4.73
CA TYR A 188 -5.10 2.17 6.00
C TYR A 188 -5.69 1.30 7.11
N HIS A 189 -7.02 1.29 7.25
CA HIS A 189 -7.72 0.40 8.18
C HIS A 189 -7.32 -1.07 7.99
N ALA A 190 -7.29 -1.55 6.74
CA ALA A 190 -6.92 -2.94 6.47
C ALA A 190 -5.49 -3.28 6.93
N ILE A 191 -4.53 -2.35 6.78
CA ILE A 191 -3.14 -2.53 7.22
C ILE A 191 -3.06 -2.54 8.75
N ILE A 192 -3.66 -1.55 9.40
CA ILE A 192 -3.70 -1.44 10.87
C ILE A 192 -4.36 -2.67 11.48
N ARG A 193 -5.51 -3.09 10.93
CA ARG A 193 -6.24 -4.29 11.38
C ARG A 193 -5.38 -5.55 11.27
N LEU A 194 -4.69 -5.75 10.16
CA LEU A 194 -3.80 -6.92 10.00
C LEU A 194 -2.69 -6.93 11.06
N ALA A 195 -2.10 -5.78 11.35
CA ALA A 195 -1.05 -5.64 12.33
C ALA A 195 -1.56 -5.89 13.76
N LEU A 196 -2.69 -5.30 14.13
CA LEU A 196 -3.28 -5.46 15.47
C LEU A 196 -3.86 -6.87 15.70
N CYS A 197 -4.47 -7.50 14.69
CA CYS A 197 -4.87 -8.90 14.77
C CYS A 197 -3.66 -9.83 14.99
N TYR A 198 -2.51 -9.52 14.39
CA TYR A 198 -1.29 -10.26 14.65
C TYR A 198 -0.77 -10.02 16.08
N ALA A 199 -0.77 -8.77 16.54
CA ALA A 199 -0.35 -8.41 17.89
C ALA A 199 -1.15 -9.17 18.95
N ARG A 200 -2.49 -9.22 18.81
CA ARG A 200 -3.38 -10.01 19.68
C ARG A 200 -3.07 -11.50 19.61
N LYS A 201 -2.90 -12.04 18.39
CA LYS A 201 -2.58 -13.47 18.20
C LYS A 201 -1.27 -13.88 18.86
N MET A 202 -0.27 -13.00 18.85
CA MET A 202 1.04 -13.25 19.47
C MET A 202 1.05 -12.99 20.98
N GLY A 203 -0.03 -12.39 21.51
CA GLY A 203 -0.13 -12.03 22.92
C GLY A 203 0.61 -10.76 23.31
N TYR A 204 0.94 -9.89 22.33
CA TYR A 204 1.57 -8.59 22.57
C TYR A 204 0.58 -7.58 23.17
N ILE A 205 -0.71 -7.71 22.81
CA ILE A 205 -1.82 -6.95 23.36
C ILE A 205 -2.94 -7.93 23.76
N LYS A 206 -3.72 -7.57 24.78
CA LYS A 206 -4.85 -8.38 25.26
C LYS A 206 -6.10 -8.18 24.41
N GLU A 207 -6.44 -6.93 24.13
CA GLU A 207 -7.61 -6.49 23.38
C GLU A 207 -7.17 -5.86 22.06
N ASN A 208 -8.06 -5.86 21.08
CA ASN A 208 -7.76 -5.29 19.77
C ASN A 208 -8.61 -4.03 19.55
N PRO A 209 -8.04 -2.82 19.69
CA PRO A 209 -8.80 -1.59 19.62
C PRO A 209 -9.47 -1.35 18.25
N ILE A 210 -9.01 -1.98 17.19
CA ILE A 210 -9.59 -1.82 15.84
C ILE A 210 -11.02 -2.38 15.73
N GLU A 211 -11.44 -3.24 16.66
CA GLU A 211 -12.77 -3.86 16.65
C GLU A 211 -13.86 -2.85 17.03
N GLU A 212 -13.49 -1.77 17.73
CA GLU A 212 -14.38 -0.68 18.18
C GLU A 212 -14.33 0.55 17.26
N VAL A 213 -13.52 0.52 16.19
CA VAL A 213 -13.33 1.66 15.29
C VAL A 213 -14.34 1.64 14.15
N ASP A 214 -14.98 2.79 13.90
CA ASP A 214 -15.89 2.96 12.77
C ASP A 214 -15.14 3.06 11.46
N LYS A 215 -15.35 2.05 10.62
CA LYS A 215 -14.75 2.01 9.30
C LYS A 215 -15.52 2.93 8.34
N PRO A 216 -14.83 3.83 7.60
CA PRO A 216 -15.50 4.69 6.61
C PRO A 216 -16.27 3.88 5.55
N GLU A 217 -17.40 4.42 5.11
CA GLU A 217 -18.19 3.82 4.04
C GLU A 217 -17.46 3.91 2.69
N LYS A 218 -17.59 2.86 1.90
CA LYS A 218 -16.95 2.77 0.59
C LYS A 218 -17.63 3.69 -0.41
N ASN A 219 -16.91 4.67 -0.95
CA ASN A 219 -17.39 5.45 -2.07
C ASN A 219 -17.46 4.60 -3.33
N GLN A 220 -18.65 4.58 -3.96
CA GLN A 220 -18.81 3.92 -5.25
C GLN A 220 -18.07 4.72 -6.33
N PHE A 221 -17.21 4.04 -7.05
CA PHE A 221 -16.48 4.63 -8.16
C PHE A 221 -17.25 4.42 -9.46
N VAL A 222 -17.64 5.52 -10.11
CA VAL A 222 -18.18 5.48 -11.47
C VAL A 222 -17.04 5.70 -12.45
N GLY A 223 -16.70 4.68 -13.23
CA GLY A 223 -15.63 4.75 -14.23
C GLY A 223 -15.98 5.73 -15.34
N LYS A 224 -15.01 6.56 -15.74
CA LYS A 224 -15.12 7.36 -16.97
C LYS A 224 -14.69 6.49 -18.14
N PHE A 225 -15.39 6.54 -19.25
CA PHE A 225 -15.05 5.77 -20.45
C PHE A 225 -15.27 6.62 -21.71
N TYR A 226 -14.56 6.31 -22.75
CA TYR A 226 -14.71 6.92 -24.07
C TYR A 226 -15.80 6.24 -24.88
N ASN A 227 -16.42 7.00 -25.76
CA ASN A 227 -17.22 6.43 -26.85
C ASN A 227 -16.31 5.92 -27.98
N SER A 228 -16.90 5.37 -29.06
CA SER A 228 -16.12 4.80 -30.17
C SER A 228 -15.32 5.85 -30.93
N SER A 229 -15.85 7.06 -31.12
CA SER A 229 -15.13 8.14 -31.82
C SER A 229 -13.97 8.68 -30.99
N GLU A 230 -14.15 8.87 -29.69
CA GLU A 230 -13.07 9.28 -28.77
C GLU A 230 -11.96 8.22 -28.74
N LEU A 231 -12.30 6.92 -28.69
CA LEU A 231 -11.31 5.84 -28.72
C LEU A 231 -10.54 5.83 -30.06
N SER A 232 -11.23 5.98 -31.19
CA SER A 232 -10.59 6.04 -32.51
C SER A 232 -9.64 7.21 -32.61
N GLU A 233 -10.00 8.37 -32.06
CA GLU A 233 -9.17 9.55 -32.05
C GLU A 233 -7.90 9.37 -31.22
N VAL A 234 -7.97 8.80 -30.01
CA VAL A 234 -6.75 8.56 -29.21
C VAL A 234 -5.87 7.50 -29.83
N ILE A 235 -6.42 6.48 -30.52
CA ILE A 235 -5.61 5.52 -31.29
C ILE A 235 -4.88 6.24 -32.40
N ARG A 236 -5.54 7.14 -33.15
CA ARG A 236 -4.92 7.96 -34.20
C ARG A 236 -3.80 8.85 -33.64
N LEU A 237 -4.04 9.53 -32.52
CA LEU A 237 -3.07 10.43 -31.87
C LEU A 237 -1.84 9.71 -31.33
N THR A 238 -1.97 8.42 -31.01
CA THR A 238 -0.85 7.61 -30.47
C THR A 238 -0.03 6.90 -31.55
N LYS A 239 -0.47 6.90 -32.80
CA LYS A 239 0.23 6.21 -33.90
C LYS A 239 1.71 6.60 -33.98
N ASN A 240 2.58 5.63 -34.13
CA ASN A 240 4.04 5.77 -34.16
C ASN A 240 4.67 6.36 -32.87
N THR A 241 3.96 6.31 -31.75
CA THR A 241 4.50 6.69 -30.44
C THR A 241 4.65 5.48 -29.51
N LYS A 242 5.36 5.66 -28.39
CA LYS A 242 5.46 4.60 -27.35
C LYS A 242 4.11 4.26 -26.69
N LEU A 243 3.06 5.06 -26.91
CA LEU A 243 1.70 4.82 -26.40
C LEU A 243 0.77 4.09 -27.37
N GLU A 244 1.18 3.89 -28.63
CA GLU A 244 0.33 3.26 -29.65
C GLU A 244 -0.19 1.89 -29.21
N LEU A 245 0.70 0.94 -28.98
CA LEU A 245 0.31 -0.40 -28.52
C LEU A 245 -0.36 -0.40 -27.13
N PRO A 246 0.14 0.35 -26.13
CA PRO A 246 -0.58 0.50 -24.86
C PRO A 246 -2.04 0.93 -25.03
N VAL A 247 -2.32 1.89 -25.88
CA VAL A 247 -3.69 2.40 -26.10
C VAL A 247 -4.55 1.38 -26.85
N ILE A 248 -4.02 0.72 -27.87
CA ILE A 248 -4.74 -0.33 -28.61
C ILE A 248 -5.06 -1.50 -27.64
N PHE A 249 -4.07 -2.05 -26.94
CA PHE A 249 -4.31 -3.17 -26.02
C PHE A 249 -5.16 -2.80 -24.81
N GLY A 250 -5.07 -1.56 -24.33
CA GLY A 250 -5.91 -1.06 -23.24
C GLY A 250 -7.34 -0.76 -23.65
N GLY A 251 -7.55 -0.06 -24.77
CA GLY A 251 -8.84 0.44 -25.21
C GLY A 251 -9.63 -0.54 -26.07
N PHE A 252 -8.98 -1.27 -26.95
CA PHE A 252 -9.64 -2.24 -27.83
C PHE A 252 -9.77 -3.63 -27.20
N TYR A 253 -8.68 -4.12 -26.54
CA TYR A 253 -8.66 -5.43 -25.92
C TYR A 253 -8.93 -5.44 -24.41
N GLY A 254 -8.89 -4.30 -23.76
CA GLY A 254 -9.16 -4.17 -22.33
C GLY A 254 -8.08 -4.78 -21.44
N LEU A 255 -6.82 -4.87 -21.89
CA LEU A 255 -5.72 -5.41 -21.09
C LEU A 255 -5.37 -4.48 -19.94
N ARG A 256 -4.93 -5.08 -18.81
CA ARG A 256 -4.36 -4.31 -17.70
C ARG A 256 -2.97 -3.79 -18.09
N ARG A 257 -2.57 -2.63 -17.58
CA ARG A 257 -1.26 -2.02 -17.84
C ARG A 257 -0.09 -3.00 -17.64
N SER A 258 -0.11 -3.81 -16.58
CA SER A 258 0.91 -4.83 -16.32
C SER A 258 0.90 -6.00 -17.32
N GLU A 259 -0.25 -6.34 -17.90
CA GLU A 259 -0.41 -7.34 -18.95
C GLU A 259 0.14 -6.82 -20.28
N ILE A 260 -0.14 -5.55 -20.60
CA ILE A 260 0.36 -4.89 -21.81
C ILE A 260 1.89 -4.89 -21.82
N VAL A 261 2.53 -4.41 -20.75
CA VAL A 261 3.99 -4.37 -20.65
C VAL A 261 4.57 -5.78 -20.62
N GLY A 262 3.82 -6.76 -20.08
CA GLY A 262 4.22 -8.17 -20.03
C GLY A 262 4.00 -8.95 -21.30
N LEU A 263 3.44 -8.37 -22.37
CA LEU A 263 3.19 -9.11 -23.62
C LEU A 263 4.51 -9.50 -24.28
N ARG A 264 4.62 -10.79 -24.63
CA ARG A 264 5.79 -11.37 -25.27
C ARG A 264 5.51 -11.78 -26.71
N TRP A 265 6.53 -11.75 -27.55
CA TRP A 265 6.43 -12.25 -28.92
C TRP A 265 6.11 -13.75 -28.98
N SER A 266 6.67 -14.52 -28.05
CA SER A 266 6.38 -15.95 -27.91
C SER A 266 4.93 -16.27 -27.49
N ALA A 267 4.17 -15.27 -27.00
CA ALA A 267 2.76 -15.38 -26.65
C ALA A 267 1.82 -15.00 -27.80
N ILE A 268 2.34 -14.65 -28.97
CA ILE A 268 1.54 -14.26 -30.16
C ILE A 268 1.68 -15.35 -31.21
N ASP A 269 0.57 -15.98 -31.55
CA ASP A 269 0.44 -16.95 -32.61
C ASP A 269 -0.12 -16.24 -33.85
N PHE A 270 0.77 -15.87 -34.77
CA PHE A 270 0.44 -15.17 -36.01
C PHE A 270 -0.28 -16.06 -37.01
N ASP A 271 -0.08 -17.37 -36.94
CA ASP A 271 -0.66 -18.35 -37.89
C ASP A 271 -2.12 -18.58 -37.55
N ASN A 272 -2.44 -18.72 -36.27
CA ASN A 272 -3.82 -18.91 -35.78
C ASN A 272 -4.53 -17.62 -35.43
N ASN A 273 -3.92 -16.44 -35.62
CA ASN A 273 -4.46 -15.12 -35.28
C ASN A 273 -4.94 -15.04 -33.82
N VAL A 274 -4.11 -15.45 -32.85
CA VAL A 274 -4.42 -15.46 -31.42
C VAL A 274 -3.21 -14.97 -30.62
N PHE A 275 -3.46 -14.27 -29.52
CA PHE A 275 -2.42 -13.98 -28.53
C PHE A 275 -2.88 -14.37 -27.13
N TYR A 276 -1.91 -14.73 -26.29
CA TYR A 276 -2.14 -15.24 -24.94
C TYR A 276 -1.71 -14.21 -23.89
N VAL A 277 -2.62 -13.90 -22.98
CA VAL A 277 -2.33 -13.02 -21.83
C VAL A 277 -1.93 -13.90 -20.65
N ASN A 278 -0.65 -14.22 -20.54
CA ASN A 278 -0.08 -15.18 -19.59
C ASN A 278 1.05 -14.64 -18.73
N HIS A 279 1.45 -13.38 -18.95
CA HIS A 279 2.58 -12.77 -18.28
C HIS A 279 2.28 -11.33 -17.86
N THR A 280 2.94 -10.86 -16.81
CA THR A 280 2.78 -9.48 -16.31
C THR A 280 4.11 -8.90 -15.89
N VAL A 281 4.26 -7.59 -16.08
CA VAL A 281 5.39 -6.81 -15.57
C VAL A 281 4.86 -5.69 -14.68
N THR A 282 5.43 -5.58 -13.49
CA THR A 282 5.14 -4.53 -12.51
C THR A 282 6.43 -3.90 -12.00
N THR A 283 6.33 -2.69 -11.44
CA THR A 283 7.48 -1.94 -10.91
C THR A 283 7.24 -1.52 -9.45
N PRO A 284 7.14 -2.51 -8.51
CA PRO A 284 7.01 -2.18 -7.10
C PRO A 284 8.26 -1.47 -6.58
N ASN A 285 8.08 -0.63 -5.57
CA ASN A 285 9.17 -0.07 -4.79
C ASN A 285 9.48 -1.03 -3.63
N ILE A 286 10.60 -1.73 -3.70
CA ILE A 286 11.06 -2.64 -2.65
C ILE A 286 12.27 -2.01 -1.99
N ASP A 287 12.17 -1.75 -0.69
CA ASP A 287 13.24 -1.15 0.13
C ASP A 287 13.84 0.13 -0.51
N GLY A 288 12.96 1.03 -0.96
CA GLY A 288 13.32 2.30 -1.59
C GLY A 288 13.76 2.22 -3.05
N LYS A 289 13.91 1.01 -3.62
CA LYS A 289 14.32 0.81 -5.01
C LYS A 289 13.16 0.32 -5.88
N LYS A 290 12.93 0.99 -7.01
CA LYS A 290 12.02 0.48 -8.05
C LYS A 290 12.62 -0.77 -8.67
N THR A 291 11.89 -1.90 -8.56
CA THR A 291 12.33 -3.20 -9.03
C THR A 291 11.38 -3.70 -10.12
N ILE A 292 11.92 -4.14 -11.25
CA ILE A 292 11.11 -4.76 -12.31
C ILE A 292 10.83 -6.20 -11.90
N VAL A 293 9.54 -6.51 -11.70
CA VAL A 293 9.06 -7.86 -11.42
C VAL A 293 8.29 -8.37 -12.62
N ALA A 294 8.93 -9.24 -13.37
CA ALA A 294 8.36 -9.95 -14.52
C ALA A 294 7.93 -11.34 -14.04
N LYS A 295 6.65 -11.69 -14.22
CA LYS A 295 6.08 -12.91 -13.64
C LYS A 295 5.04 -13.53 -14.56
N ASP A 296 5.16 -14.84 -14.79
CA ASP A 296 4.08 -15.60 -15.40
C ASP A 296 2.90 -15.66 -14.42
N ARG A 297 1.70 -15.51 -14.95
CA ARG A 297 0.49 -15.63 -14.12
C ARG A 297 0.37 -17.05 -13.63
N ALA A 298 0.29 -17.21 -12.32
CA ALA A 298 0.00 -18.50 -11.72
C ALA A 298 -1.33 -19.04 -12.25
N LYS A 299 -1.39 -20.34 -12.46
CA LYS A 299 -2.43 -21.18 -13.07
C LYS A 299 -3.88 -21.05 -12.51
N THR A 300 -4.40 -19.88 -12.24
CA THR A 300 -5.85 -19.74 -12.07
C THR A 300 -6.48 -19.67 -13.46
N LYS A 301 -7.46 -20.53 -13.74
CA LYS A 301 -8.15 -20.64 -15.05
C LYS A 301 -8.67 -19.29 -15.59
N SER A 302 -8.96 -18.33 -14.73
CA SER A 302 -9.43 -16.98 -15.09
C SER A 302 -8.32 -16.00 -15.49
N SER A 303 -7.05 -16.32 -15.23
CA SER A 303 -5.91 -15.43 -15.49
C SER A 303 -5.27 -15.67 -16.85
N LEU A 304 -5.37 -16.89 -17.37
CA LEU A 304 -4.88 -17.26 -18.69
C LEU A 304 -6.03 -17.12 -19.68
N ARG A 305 -5.89 -16.21 -20.62
CA ARG A 305 -6.89 -16.05 -21.69
C ARG A 305 -6.23 -15.87 -23.02
N ALA A 306 -6.82 -16.47 -24.02
CA ALA A 306 -6.51 -16.27 -25.42
C ALA A 306 -7.50 -15.24 -25.99
N LEU A 307 -6.98 -14.30 -26.76
CA LEU A 307 -7.79 -13.28 -27.44
C LEU A 307 -7.47 -13.33 -28.94
N PRO A 308 -8.50 -13.18 -29.81
CA PRO A 308 -8.28 -13.17 -31.25
C PRO A 308 -7.46 -11.93 -31.63
N LEU A 309 -6.55 -12.09 -32.57
CA LEU A 309 -5.72 -11.03 -33.12
C LEU A 309 -6.42 -10.46 -34.36
N ASN A 310 -6.72 -9.16 -34.33
CA ASN A 310 -7.25 -8.44 -35.48
C ASN A 310 -6.17 -8.30 -36.56
N GLU A 311 -6.55 -8.40 -37.86
CA GLU A 311 -5.61 -8.37 -38.99
C GLU A 311 -4.79 -7.05 -39.04
N ASP A 312 -5.41 -5.89 -38.85
CA ASP A 312 -4.71 -4.60 -38.85
C ASP A 312 -3.64 -4.55 -37.74
N LEU A 313 -3.99 -5.10 -36.54
CA LEU A 313 -3.03 -5.16 -35.43
C LEU A 313 -1.93 -6.21 -35.71
N LYS A 314 -2.25 -7.32 -36.36
CA LYS A 314 -1.27 -8.34 -36.78
C LYS A 314 -0.21 -7.70 -37.68
N ASP A 315 -0.61 -7.02 -38.72
CA ASP A 315 0.29 -6.37 -39.65
C ASP A 315 1.17 -5.34 -38.94
N ARG A 316 0.57 -4.55 -38.07
CA ARG A 316 1.29 -3.56 -37.28
C ARG A 316 2.31 -4.20 -36.30
N LEU A 317 1.97 -5.30 -35.67
CA LEU A 317 2.89 -6.05 -34.80
C LEU A 317 4.06 -6.63 -35.59
N LEU A 318 3.82 -7.15 -36.80
CA LEU A 318 4.87 -7.65 -37.67
C LEU A 318 5.84 -6.53 -38.11
N GLU A 319 5.32 -5.32 -38.41
CA GLU A 319 6.14 -4.14 -38.68
C GLU A 319 7.02 -3.77 -37.49
N ILE A 320 6.44 -3.71 -36.28
CA ILE A 320 7.16 -3.39 -35.05
C ILE A 320 8.23 -4.44 -34.76
N LYS A 321 7.94 -5.72 -34.97
CA LYS A 321 8.91 -6.81 -34.79
C LYS A 321 10.12 -6.62 -35.72
N LYS A 322 9.87 -6.36 -37.01
CA LYS A 322 10.94 -6.05 -37.99
C LYS A 322 11.74 -4.80 -37.58
N GLN A 323 11.07 -3.76 -37.06
CA GLN A 323 11.73 -2.57 -36.60
C GLN A 323 12.62 -2.85 -35.37
N GLN A 324 12.18 -3.65 -34.41
CA GLN A 324 13.00 -4.07 -33.27
C GLN A 324 14.24 -4.87 -33.73
N GLU A 325 14.09 -5.77 -34.70
CA GLU A 325 15.21 -6.50 -35.28
C GLU A 325 16.22 -5.58 -35.98
N MET A 326 15.74 -4.54 -36.67
CA MET A 326 16.62 -3.51 -37.27
C MET A 326 17.37 -2.71 -36.20
N TYR A 327 16.70 -2.31 -35.12
CA TYR A 327 17.35 -1.61 -34.01
C TYR A 327 18.41 -2.51 -33.33
N GLN A 328 18.12 -3.78 -33.14
CA GLN A 328 19.06 -4.77 -32.62
C GLN A 328 20.35 -4.84 -33.46
N LYS A 329 20.20 -4.88 -34.80
CA LYS A 329 21.34 -4.89 -35.73
C LYS A 329 22.09 -3.56 -35.73
N LYS A 330 21.37 -2.43 -35.63
CA LYS A 330 21.92 -1.08 -35.63
C LYS A 330 22.73 -0.77 -34.38
N PHE A 331 22.15 -1.03 -33.19
CA PHE A 331 22.74 -0.67 -31.91
C PHE A 331 23.65 -1.73 -31.30
N LYS A 332 23.63 -2.95 -31.81
CA LYS A 332 24.54 -4.06 -31.43
C LYS A 332 24.75 -4.22 -29.91
N ARG A 333 25.93 -3.77 -29.40
CA ARG A 333 26.28 -3.89 -27.98
C ARG A 333 25.50 -2.95 -27.06
N SER A 334 24.98 -1.85 -27.58
CA SER A 334 24.17 -0.89 -26.81
C SER A 334 22.71 -1.29 -26.70
N TYR A 335 22.29 -2.34 -27.41
CA TYR A 335 20.92 -2.84 -27.34
C TYR A 335 20.76 -3.76 -26.13
N ASP A 336 19.76 -3.50 -25.26
CA ASP A 336 19.44 -4.35 -24.11
C ASP A 336 18.81 -5.66 -24.58
N ARG A 337 19.55 -6.75 -24.45
CA ARG A 337 19.13 -8.09 -24.88
C ARG A 337 18.27 -8.82 -23.85
N LYS A 338 18.09 -8.24 -22.65
CA LYS A 338 17.30 -8.85 -21.58
C LYS A 338 15.83 -9.01 -21.95
N TRP A 339 15.32 -8.12 -22.79
CA TRP A 339 13.91 -8.02 -23.11
C TRP A 339 13.56 -8.38 -24.57
N LEU A 340 14.37 -9.22 -25.22
CA LEU A 340 14.21 -9.61 -26.64
C LEU A 340 12.85 -10.21 -26.97
N ASP A 341 12.25 -10.95 -26.04
CA ASP A 341 10.93 -11.57 -26.23
C ASP A 341 9.77 -10.64 -25.90
N TYR A 342 10.03 -9.36 -25.54
CA TYR A 342 8.96 -8.44 -25.16
C TYR A 342 8.57 -7.52 -26.32
N VAL A 343 7.25 -7.32 -26.45
CA VAL A 343 6.66 -6.44 -27.47
C VAL A 343 6.89 -4.98 -27.10
N MET A 344 6.82 -4.64 -25.80
CA MET A 344 6.85 -3.28 -25.27
C MET A 344 8.28 -2.85 -24.93
N VAL A 345 9.15 -2.73 -25.93
CA VAL A 345 10.51 -2.22 -25.77
C VAL A 345 10.74 -0.95 -26.61
N ASP A 346 11.71 -0.14 -26.19
CA ASP A 346 12.12 1.05 -26.91
C ASP A 346 13.20 0.74 -27.98
N GLU A 347 13.70 1.78 -28.61
CA GLU A 347 14.70 1.68 -29.70
C GLU A 347 16.02 1.02 -29.26
N LEU A 348 16.37 1.11 -27.97
CA LEU A 348 17.56 0.49 -27.39
C LEU A 348 17.28 -0.88 -26.74
N GLY A 349 16.08 -1.41 -26.91
CA GLY A 349 15.67 -2.69 -26.31
C GLY A 349 15.26 -2.60 -24.83
N GLY A 350 15.24 -1.39 -24.25
CA GLY A 350 14.78 -1.15 -22.88
C GLY A 350 13.27 -1.30 -22.76
N LEU A 351 12.81 -1.97 -21.69
CA LEU A 351 11.39 -2.21 -21.47
C LEU A 351 10.63 -0.88 -21.21
N ILE A 352 9.53 -0.66 -21.91
CA ILE A 352 8.62 0.47 -21.66
C ILE A 352 7.84 0.17 -20.38
N LEU A 353 8.26 0.78 -19.27
CA LEU A 353 7.75 0.47 -17.94
C LEU A 353 6.32 0.98 -17.70
N PRO A 354 5.55 0.33 -16.81
CA PRO A 354 4.22 0.81 -16.42
C PRO A 354 4.21 2.27 -15.94
N ASP A 355 5.28 2.70 -15.27
CA ASP A 355 5.41 4.06 -14.73
C ASP A 355 5.57 5.14 -15.81
N TYR A 356 6.04 4.78 -17.01
CA TYR A 356 6.08 5.68 -18.16
C TYR A 356 4.67 5.89 -18.75
N ILE A 357 3.88 4.82 -18.86
CA ILE A 357 2.61 4.84 -19.60
C ILE A 357 1.61 5.82 -18.98
N THR A 358 1.42 5.79 -17.66
CA THR A 358 0.38 6.60 -16.99
C THR A 358 0.61 8.11 -17.11
N PRO A 359 1.80 8.68 -16.80
CA PRO A 359 2.02 10.11 -16.97
C PRO A 359 2.10 10.53 -18.44
N ALA A 360 2.62 9.66 -19.33
CA ALA A 360 2.65 9.94 -20.76
C ALA A 360 1.24 10.02 -21.36
N TRP A 361 0.34 9.12 -20.93
CA TRP A 361 -1.07 9.13 -21.29
C TRP A 361 -1.76 10.43 -20.89
N LYS A 362 -1.60 10.85 -19.63
CA LYS A 362 -2.19 12.12 -19.17
C LYS A 362 -1.73 13.30 -19.99
N ARG A 363 -0.41 13.43 -20.20
CA ARG A 363 0.18 14.51 -21.01
C ARG A 363 -0.31 14.52 -22.45
N LEU A 364 -0.50 13.33 -23.06
CA LEU A 364 -1.04 13.22 -24.42
C LEU A 364 -2.46 13.77 -24.51
N LEU A 365 -3.32 13.41 -23.55
CA LEU A 365 -4.69 13.88 -23.52
C LEU A 365 -4.78 15.41 -23.32
N GLU A 366 -4.03 15.94 -22.36
CA GLU A 366 -3.96 17.38 -22.07
C GLU A 366 -3.45 18.18 -23.29
N LYS A 367 -2.38 17.68 -23.95
CA LYS A 367 -1.81 18.32 -25.14
C LYS A 367 -2.80 18.40 -26.32
N ASN A 368 -3.67 17.41 -26.46
CA ASN A 368 -4.62 17.33 -27.57
C ASN A 368 -6.05 17.75 -27.20
N ASN A 369 -6.23 18.41 -26.04
CA ASN A 369 -7.55 18.85 -25.54
C ASN A 369 -8.57 17.72 -25.44
N MET A 370 -8.13 16.49 -25.22
CA MET A 370 -9.01 15.35 -25.03
C MET A 370 -9.49 15.30 -23.58
N ARG A 371 -10.69 14.77 -23.35
CA ARG A 371 -11.22 14.54 -22.01
C ARG A 371 -10.29 13.60 -21.21
N VAL A 372 -9.76 14.09 -20.09
CA VAL A 372 -8.80 13.34 -19.29
C VAL A 372 -9.49 12.20 -18.54
N ILE A 373 -9.11 10.98 -18.90
CA ILE A 373 -9.46 9.73 -18.20
C ILE A 373 -8.18 9.02 -17.76
N ARG A 374 -8.28 8.16 -16.73
CA ARG A 374 -7.12 7.35 -16.30
C ARG A 374 -6.79 6.31 -17.37
N PHE A 375 -5.53 5.90 -17.48
CA PHE A 375 -5.14 4.85 -18.44
C PHE A 375 -5.94 3.54 -18.22
N HIS A 376 -6.24 3.20 -16.97
CA HIS A 376 -7.06 2.02 -16.67
C HIS A 376 -8.52 2.14 -17.14
N ASP A 377 -9.02 3.37 -17.31
CA ASP A 377 -10.38 3.61 -17.82
C ASP A 377 -10.55 3.24 -19.31
N LEU A 378 -9.44 3.06 -20.05
CA LEU A 378 -9.46 2.44 -21.37
C LEU A 378 -10.03 1.01 -21.34
N ARG A 379 -9.76 0.27 -20.28
CA ARG A 379 -10.37 -1.05 -20.07
C ARG A 379 -11.88 -0.96 -19.80
N HIS A 380 -12.31 0.08 -19.09
CA HIS A 380 -13.74 0.38 -18.93
C HIS A 380 -14.37 0.80 -20.27
N THR A 381 -13.62 1.52 -21.10
CA THR A 381 -14.03 1.85 -22.49
C THR A 381 -14.27 0.59 -23.30
N CYS A 382 -13.32 -0.35 -23.33
CA CYS A 382 -13.49 -1.65 -23.99
C CYS A 382 -14.76 -2.37 -23.54
N ALA A 383 -14.95 -2.51 -22.23
CA ALA A 383 -16.11 -3.19 -21.68
C ALA A 383 -17.44 -2.50 -22.03
N SER A 384 -17.46 -1.15 -21.96
CA SER A 384 -18.67 -0.37 -22.32
C SER A 384 -19.01 -0.51 -23.81
N LEU A 385 -18.01 -0.49 -24.68
CA LEU A 385 -18.23 -0.69 -26.12
C LEU A 385 -18.71 -2.11 -26.43
N LEU A 386 -18.13 -3.15 -25.79
CA LEU A 386 -18.62 -4.52 -25.92
C LEU A 386 -20.07 -4.66 -25.42
N LEU A 387 -20.41 -4.03 -24.30
CA LEU A 387 -21.78 -4.08 -23.76
C LEU A 387 -22.78 -3.38 -24.69
N ASN A 388 -22.43 -2.17 -25.17
CA ASN A 388 -23.38 -1.35 -25.96
C ASN A 388 -23.55 -1.84 -27.39
N LYS A 389 -22.47 -2.27 -28.07
CA LYS A 389 -22.50 -2.74 -29.45
C LYS A 389 -22.76 -4.25 -29.56
N GLY A 390 -22.22 -5.03 -28.63
CA GLY A 390 -22.32 -6.48 -28.63
C GLY A 390 -23.74 -7.02 -28.25
N LYS A 391 -24.63 -6.18 -27.69
CA LYS A 391 -26.03 -6.59 -27.42
C LYS A 391 -26.72 -7.06 -28.66
N HIS A 392 -26.49 -6.41 -29.78
CA HIS A 392 -27.11 -6.81 -31.07
C HIS A 392 -26.54 -8.12 -31.60
N ASP A 393 -25.29 -8.46 -31.16
CA ASP A 393 -24.58 -9.68 -31.58
C ASP A 393 -24.67 -10.79 -30.51
N GLY A 394 -25.52 -10.63 -29.49
CA GLY A 394 -25.75 -11.64 -28.44
C GLY A 394 -24.66 -11.73 -27.38
N ILE A 395 -23.73 -10.76 -27.30
CA ILE A 395 -22.67 -10.73 -26.29
C ILE A 395 -23.25 -10.48 -24.90
N THR A 396 -22.94 -11.38 -23.96
CA THR A 396 -23.43 -11.34 -22.59
C THR A 396 -22.40 -10.67 -21.65
N LEU A 397 -22.83 -10.26 -20.45
CA LEU A 397 -21.93 -9.81 -19.39
C LEU A 397 -20.89 -10.89 -19.02
N LYS A 398 -21.25 -12.17 -19.20
CA LYS A 398 -20.33 -13.30 -18.95
C LYS A 398 -19.21 -13.34 -19.98
N ASP A 399 -19.51 -13.08 -21.23
CA ASP A 399 -18.50 -13.02 -22.30
C ASP A 399 -17.54 -11.85 -22.08
N ILE A 400 -18.06 -10.70 -21.65
CA ILE A 400 -17.25 -9.53 -21.27
C ILE A 400 -16.36 -9.85 -20.06
N GLN A 401 -16.88 -10.58 -19.07
CA GLN A 401 -16.07 -11.05 -17.92
C GLN A 401 -14.87 -11.91 -18.39
N VAL A 402 -15.14 -12.88 -19.28
CA VAL A 402 -14.11 -13.78 -19.82
C VAL A 402 -13.11 -13.00 -20.67
N TRP A 403 -13.57 -12.14 -21.57
CA TRP A 403 -12.74 -11.28 -22.41
C TRP A 403 -11.76 -10.45 -21.58
N LEU A 404 -12.25 -9.78 -20.57
CA LEU A 404 -11.46 -8.95 -19.69
C LEU A 404 -10.60 -9.78 -18.70
N GLY A 405 -10.99 -11.01 -18.38
CA GLY A 405 -10.35 -11.83 -17.34
C GLY A 405 -10.58 -11.27 -15.94
N HIS A 406 -11.86 -10.93 -15.60
CA HIS A 406 -12.26 -10.64 -14.24
C HIS A 406 -12.46 -11.93 -13.47
N SER A 407 -11.78 -12.06 -12.33
CA SER A 407 -11.90 -13.23 -11.45
C SER A 407 -13.27 -13.31 -10.78
N ASP A 408 -13.91 -12.16 -10.56
CA ASP A 408 -15.22 -12.03 -9.92
C ASP A 408 -16.21 -11.34 -10.86
N PHE A 409 -17.35 -11.99 -11.08
CA PHE A 409 -18.45 -11.47 -11.89
C PHE A 409 -19.00 -10.16 -11.31
N SER A 410 -19.03 -10.02 -9.99
CA SER A 410 -19.51 -8.80 -9.32
C SER A 410 -18.76 -7.55 -9.78
N THR A 411 -17.47 -7.68 -10.11
CA THR A 411 -16.66 -6.58 -10.66
C THR A 411 -17.21 -6.09 -11.99
N THR A 412 -17.63 -6.99 -12.87
CA THR A 412 -18.26 -6.63 -14.16
C THR A 412 -19.66 -6.09 -13.94
N ALA A 413 -20.49 -6.81 -13.18
CA ALA A 413 -21.87 -6.44 -12.93
C ALA A 413 -21.99 -5.07 -12.26
N ASN A 414 -21.27 -4.84 -11.14
CA ASN A 414 -21.35 -3.58 -10.39
C ASN A 414 -20.79 -2.37 -11.16
N THR A 415 -19.83 -2.59 -12.06
CA THR A 415 -19.25 -1.50 -12.85
C THR A 415 -20.16 -1.09 -14.00
N TYR A 416 -20.93 -2.02 -14.57
CA TYR A 416 -21.68 -1.79 -15.81
C TYR A 416 -23.20 -1.93 -15.67
N SER A 417 -23.73 -2.29 -14.49
CA SER A 417 -25.17 -2.43 -14.24
C SER A 417 -25.98 -1.16 -14.53
N HIS A 418 -25.39 0.02 -14.34
CA HIS A 418 -26.02 1.30 -14.63
C HIS A 418 -26.14 1.60 -16.14
N LEU A 419 -25.34 0.94 -16.99
CA LEU A 419 -25.43 1.06 -18.46
C LEU A 419 -26.57 0.17 -19.03
N ASP A 420 -27.12 -0.68 -18.20
CA ASP A 420 -28.13 -1.68 -18.61
C ASP A 420 -29.59 -1.17 -18.56
N ALA A 421 -29.79 0.14 -18.41
CA ALA A 421 -31.14 0.72 -18.44
C ALA A 421 -31.91 0.40 -19.76
N THR A 422 -31.20 0.28 -20.88
CA THR A 422 -31.79 -0.12 -22.19
C THR A 422 -32.15 -1.60 -22.25
N SER A 423 -31.57 -2.49 -21.44
CA SER A 423 -31.96 -3.90 -21.40
C SER A 423 -33.30 -4.10 -20.72
N LYS A 424 -33.70 -3.19 -19.82
CA LYS A 424 -35.05 -3.22 -19.23
C LYS A 424 -36.12 -2.97 -20.28
N VAL A 425 -35.88 -2.08 -21.26
CA VAL A 425 -36.78 -1.83 -22.38
C VAL A 425 -36.83 -3.06 -23.29
N SER A 426 -35.71 -3.69 -23.60
CA SER A 426 -35.62 -4.91 -24.40
C SER A 426 -36.32 -6.09 -23.70
N SER A 427 -36.13 -6.20 -22.37
CA SER A 427 -36.81 -7.22 -21.56
C SER A 427 -38.32 -7.00 -21.53
N LEU A 428 -38.77 -5.73 -21.44
CA LEU A 428 -40.16 -5.39 -21.52
C LEU A 428 -40.76 -5.76 -22.91
N SER A 429 -40.03 -5.46 -23.99
CA SER A 429 -40.43 -5.83 -25.35
C SER A 429 -40.51 -7.35 -25.53
N ALA A 430 -39.56 -8.10 -24.99
CA ALA A 430 -39.58 -9.57 -25.02
C ALA A 430 -40.74 -10.15 -24.22
N LEU A 431 -41.05 -9.58 -23.03
CA LEU A 431 -42.22 -9.98 -22.24
C LEU A 431 -43.52 -9.61 -22.94
N SER A 432 -43.60 -8.43 -23.56
CA SER A 432 -44.76 -7.99 -24.31
C SER A 432 -44.99 -8.81 -25.57
N GLY A 433 -43.94 -9.38 -26.17
CA GLY A 433 -44.03 -10.34 -27.27
C GLY A 433 -44.43 -11.75 -26.85
N ALA A 434 -44.11 -12.13 -25.60
CA ALA A 434 -44.42 -13.45 -25.05
C ALA A 434 -45.78 -13.52 -24.34
N VAL A 435 -46.26 -12.38 -23.81
CA VAL A 435 -47.51 -12.28 -23.04
C VAL A 435 -48.31 -11.07 -23.55
N SER A 436 -49.45 -11.31 -24.16
CA SER A 436 -50.39 -10.25 -24.52
C SER A 436 -51.13 -9.78 -23.26
N LEU A 437 -50.89 -8.52 -22.85
CA LEU A 437 -51.68 -7.89 -21.78
C LEU A 437 -53.08 -7.44 -22.23
N ALA A 438 -53.36 -7.53 -23.52
CA ALA A 438 -54.66 -7.21 -24.14
C ALA A 438 -55.50 -8.48 -24.33
N GLY A 439 -55.80 -9.20 -23.25
CA GLY A 439 -56.57 -10.42 -23.38
C GLY A 439 -56.81 -11.17 -22.08
N CYS A 440 -57.43 -10.50 -21.13
CA CYS A 440 -58.39 -11.21 -20.27
C CYS A 440 -59.74 -10.58 -20.49
N PRO A 441 -60.78 -11.38 -20.93
CA PRO A 441 -62.15 -10.90 -21.09
C PRO A 441 -62.74 -10.49 -19.75
#